data_8f45ca279db140d03a3dcd69ecb7eabf
#
_entry.id   8f45ca279db140d03a3dcd69ecb7eabf
#
_cell.length_a   1.000
_cell.length_b   1.000
_cell.length_c   1.000
_cell.angle_alpha   90.00
_cell.angle_beta   90.00
_cell.angle_gamma   90.00
#
_symmetry.space_group_name_H-M   'P 1'
#
loop_
_entity.id
_entity.type
_entity.pdbx_description
1 polymer ?
#
loop_
_entity_poly.entity_id
_entity_poly.type
_entity_poly.pdbx_seq_one_letter_code
_entity_poly.pdbx_strand_id
1 'polypeptide(L)'
;MAPSASTQQILLSPAELSYLHTSLSLHPPIRPDGRSATDFRPLHAETELLPGTYGSARICFADGTEAVVGVKAEVEKSVPSYVGHGEGSGGDEEKGRNEWVEISVEIPGMRDDDSMPVFLAAMLSESLLADGAFTARLWINSRFHWKLYLDILLLSQPLSYPLPLLSLTTHLALLSTRLPKLKSEQDEDPLFDDDWDASVHLYPAGSAKPAVTLLVMAVKDNIIFDPSKEELSVAEVVLAVSIASQSASAESGAMEVDSGAGRQLRLLAVRTIDPPSRLTHPGVPNSFNTATGGTAAASLEQENSKREGLHEEGVWQPPRGGAKRKLIAGMIARVLEKGGVGEEVLDGLDAVELG
;
A
#
# COMPACT_ATOMS: atom_id res chain seq x y z
N MET A 1 15.97 -12.74 16.13
CA MET A 1 15.42 -13.80 15.26
C MET A 1 14.33 -13.12 14.48
N ALA A 2 14.41 -13.08 13.15
CA ALA A 2 13.30 -12.61 12.35
C ALA A 2 12.08 -13.49 12.65
N PRO A 3 10.90 -12.92 12.92
CA PRO A 3 9.69 -13.71 13.09
C PRO A 3 9.49 -14.47 11.80
N SER A 4 9.36 -15.77 11.94
CA SER A 4 9.19 -16.66 10.81
C SER A 4 7.93 -16.25 10.05
N ALA A 5 8.08 -15.74 8.84
CA ALA A 5 7.01 -15.68 7.84
C ALA A 5 6.38 -17.07 7.60
N SER A 6 6.88 -18.10 8.31
CA SER A 6 6.53 -19.50 8.18
C SER A 6 5.09 -19.84 8.59
N THR A 7 4.44 -19.03 9.44
CA THR A 7 3.06 -19.28 9.88
C THR A 7 2.02 -18.92 8.82
N GLN A 8 2.42 -18.24 7.75
CA GLN A 8 1.50 -17.83 6.68
C GLN A 8 1.86 -18.39 5.29
N GLN A 9 2.87 -19.24 5.18
CA GLN A 9 3.18 -19.88 3.91
C GLN A 9 2.10 -20.89 3.53
N ILE A 10 1.48 -20.67 2.36
CA ILE A 10 0.71 -21.72 1.72
C ILE A 10 1.69 -22.80 1.29
N LEU A 11 1.48 -24.01 1.78
CA LEU A 11 2.30 -25.15 1.38
C LEU A 11 1.79 -25.65 0.02
N LEU A 12 2.32 -25.06 -1.06
CA LEU A 12 2.08 -25.55 -2.41
C LEU A 12 3.10 -26.65 -2.74
N SER A 13 2.61 -27.71 -3.37
CA SER A 13 3.49 -28.76 -3.89
C SER A 13 4.35 -28.22 -5.04
N PRO A 14 5.51 -28.85 -5.34
CA PRO A 14 6.34 -28.45 -6.48
C PRO A 14 5.61 -28.47 -7.83
N ALA A 15 4.67 -29.37 -8.01
CA ALA A 15 3.86 -29.45 -9.21
C ALA A 15 2.86 -28.28 -9.32
N GLU A 16 2.23 -27.89 -8.20
CA GLU A 16 1.35 -26.72 -8.14
C GLU A 16 2.09 -25.42 -8.40
N LEU A 17 3.30 -25.25 -7.83
CA LEU A 17 4.16 -24.09 -8.10
C LEU A 17 4.52 -23.99 -9.58
N SER A 18 4.93 -25.12 -10.21
CA SER A 18 5.27 -25.15 -11.63
C SER A 18 4.07 -24.86 -12.52
N TYR A 19 2.90 -25.42 -12.19
CA TYR A 19 1.66 -25.17 -12.89
C TYR A 19 1.25 -23.70 -12.78
N LEU A 20 1.26 -23.15 -11.58
CA LEU A 20 0.90 -21.75 -11.32
C LEU A 20 1.83 -20.78 -12.04
N HIS A 21 3.16 -21.00 -11.96
CA HIS A 21 4.14 -20.20 -12.69
C HIS A 21 3.93 -20.27 -14.21
N THR A 22 3.64 -21.47 -14.74
CA THR A 22 3.39 -21.66 -16.17
C THR A 22 2.12 -20.92 -16.59
N SER A 23 1.01 -21.07 -15.84
CA SER A 23 -0.26 -20.39 -16.11
C SER A 23 -0.14 -18.88 -16.12
N LEU A 24 0.56 -18.31 -15.12
CA LEU A 24 0.78 -16.87 -15.02
C LEU A 24 1.79 -16.35 -16.06
N SER A 25 2.60 -17.24 -16.66
CA SER A 25 3.55 -16.88 -17.72
C SER A 25 2.93 -16.84 -19.12
N LEU A 26 1.70 -17.30 -19.30
CA LEU A 26 0.97 -17.25 -20.57
C LEU A 26 0.60 -15.81 -20.96
N HIS A 27 0.33 -15.58 -22.23
CA HIS A 27 -0.18 -14.33 -22.78
C HIS A 27 -1.56 -14.56 -23.44
N PRO A 28 -2.68 -14.11 -22.81
CA PRO A 28 -2.81 -13.48 -21.51
C PRO A 28 -2.53 -14.44 -20.34
N PRO A 29 -2.15 -13.93 -19.15
CA PRO A 29 -1.93 -14.79 -17.99
C PRO A 29 -3.26 -15.40 -17.51
N ILE A 30 -3.20 -16.66 -17.10
CA ILE A 30 -4.34 -17.37 -16.53
C ILE A 30 -4.15 -17.39 -15.01
N ARG A 31 -5.01 -16.66 -14.30
CA ARG A 31 -5.03 -16.59 -12.84
C ARG A 31 -5.91 -17.68 -12.24
N PRO A 32 -5.60 -18.19 -11.03
CA PRO A 32 -6.39 -19.24 -10.37
C PRO A 32 -7.83 -18.84 -10.10
N ASP A 33 -8.06 -17.56 -9.83
CA ASP A 33 -9.38 -16.98 -9.53
C ASP A 33 -10.14 -16.50 -10.78
N GLY A 34 -9.56 -16.63 -11.97
CA GLY A 34 -10.17 -16.26 -13.25
C GLY A 34 -10.17 -14.75 -13.54
N ARG A 35 -9.58 -13.90 -12.71
CA ARG A 35 -9.43 -12.47 -12.97
C ARG A 35 -8.45 -12.21 -14.11
N SER A 36 -8.61 -11.08 -14.80
CA SER A 36 -7.58 -10.60 -15.72
C SER A 36 -6.36 -10.05 -14.96
N ALA A 37 -5.27 -9.73 -15.68
CA ALA A 37 -4.06 -9.19 -15.06
C ALA A 37 -4.28 -7.85 -14.35
N THR A 38 -5.27 -7.10 -14.77
CA THR A 38 -5.59 -5.74 -14.28
C THR A 38 -6.72 -5.70 -13.25
N ASP A 39 -7.48 -6.80 -13.10
CA ASP A 39 -8.66 -6.82 -12.23
C ASP A 39 -8.28 -6.88 -10.76
N PHE A 40 -8.96 -6.07 -9.96
CA PHE A 40 -8.92 -6.12 -8.50
C PHE A 40 -9.99 -7.08 -7.96
N ARG A 41 -9.79 -7.55 -6.72
CA ARG A 41 -10.83 -8.26 -5.99
C ARG A 41 -12.00 -7.32 -5.74
N PRO A 42 -13.25 -7.78 -5.91
CA PRO A 42 -14.40 -6.99 -5.50
C PRO A 42 -14.28 -6.56 -4.04
N LEU A 43 -14.60 -5.31 -3.76
CA LEU A 43 -14.53 -4.75 -2.42
C LEU A 43 -15.85 -4.08 -2.04
N HIS A 44 -16.12 -4.04 -0.74
CA HIS A 44 -17.19 -3.27 -0.13
C HIS A 44 -16.56 -2.27 0.82
N ALA A 45 -16.92 -1.00 0.69
CA ALA A 45 -16.37 0.10 1.48
C ALA A 45 -17.49 0.85 2.20
N GLU A 46 -17.25 1.20 3.44
CA GLU A 46 -18.14 1.97 4.32
C GLU A 46 -17.33 3.04 5.05
N THR A 47 -17.95 4.19 5.30
CA THR A 47 -17.35 5.31 6.04
C THR A 47 -18.16 5.65 7.28
N GLU A 48 -17.59 6.44 8.19
CA GLU A 48 -18.25 6.92 9.44
C GLU A 48 -18.79 5.84 10.38
N LEU A 49 -18.06 4.72 10.50
CA LEU A 49 -18.48 3.57 11.32
C LEU A 49 -18.18 3.72 12.81
N LEU A 50 -17.08 4.39 13.17
CA LEU A 50 -16.60 4.45 14.53
C LEU A 50 -17.08 5.72 15.22
N PRO A 51 -17.95 5.62 16.23
CA PRO A 51 -18.38 6.79 17.00
C PRO A 51 -17.20 7.34 17.82
N GLY A 52 -17.08 8.65 17.88
CA GLY A 52 -16.03 9.33 18.66
C GLY A 52 -14.67 9.41 17.96
N THR A 53 -14.61 9.10 16.69
CA THR A 53 -13.47 9.41 15.80
C THR A 53 -13.80 10.61 14.93
N TYR A 54 -12.76 11.29 14.42
CA TYR A 54 -12.92 12.41 13.48
C TYR A 54 -13.20 11.95 12.06
N GLY A 55 -12.86 10.68 11.77
CA GLY A 55 -13.16 10.00 10.53
C GLY A 55 -12.88 8.51 10.68
N SER A 56 -13.60 7.69 9.94
CA SER A 56 -13.37 6.24 9.93
C SER A 56 -13.83 5.63 8.63
N ALA A 57 -13.19 4.52 8.27
CA ALA A 57 -13.60 3.72 7.13
C ALA A 57 -13.35 2.22 7.40
N ARG A 58 -14.09 1.41 6.67
CA ARG A 58 -13.98 -0.04 6.65
C ARG A 58 -13.98 -0.50 5.21
N ILE A 59 -13.06 -1.37 4.85
CA ILE A 59 -13.07 -2.06 3.57
C ILE A 59 -13.01 -3.58 3.82
N CYS A 60 -13.88 -4.29 3.11
CA CYS A 60 -13.90 -5.74 3.07
C CYS A 60 -13.70 -6.20 1.62
N PHE A 61 -12.72 -7.05 1.37
CA PHE A 61 -12.55 -7.73 0.09
C PHE A 61 -13.46 -8.97 0.00
N ALA A 62 -13.78 -9.38 -1.22
CA ALA A 62 -14.63 -10.56 -1.46
C ALA A 62 -14.07 -11.87 -0.90
N ASP A 63 -12.77 -11.96 -0.62
CA ASP A 63 -12.13 -13.10 0.04
C ASP A 63 -12.32 -13.12 1.57
N GLY A 64 -13.01 -12.13 2.14
CA GLY A 64 -13.26 -11.99 3.57
C GLY A 64 -12.13 -11.27 4.33
N THR A 65 -11.11 -10.76 3.64
CA THR A 65 -10.09 -9.91 4.28
C THR A 65 -10.67 -8.52 4.54
N GLU A 66 -10.55 -8.06 5.79
CA GLU A 66 -11.23 -6.86 6.26
C GLU A 66 -10.33 -5.99 7.11
N ALA A 67 -10.38 -4.68 6.89
CA ALA A 67 -9.67 -3.68 7.67
C ALA A 67 -10.58 -2.51 8.06
N VAL A 68 -10.30 -1.95 9.23
CA VAL A 68 -10.95 -0.74 9.75
C VAL A 68 -9.88 0.28 10.13
N VAL A 69 -10.14 1.54 9.83
CA VAL A 69 -9.26 2.66 10.19
C VAL A 69 -10.06 3.69 10.94
N GLY A 70 -9.53 4.14 12.07
CA GLY A 70 -10.03 5.27 12.84
C GLY A 70 -9.02 6.42 12.84
N VAL A 71 -9.51 7.65 12.69
CA VAL A 71 -8.69 8.86 12.73
C VAL A 71 -9.07 9.69 13.94
N LYS A 72 -8.08 10.00 14.79
CA LYS A 72 -8.23 10.93 15.90
C LYS A 72 -7.33 12.13 15.71
N ALA A 73 -7.76 13.28 16.19
CA ALA A 73 -7.02 14.52 16.11
C ALA A 73 -6.94 15.17 17.49
N GLU A 74 -5.75 15.66 17.81
CA GLU A 74 -5.49 16.46 19.03
C GLU A 74 -4.74 17.72 18.65
N VAL A 75 -4.92 18.78 19.46
CA VAL A 75 -4.18 20.03 19.25
C VAL A 75 -2.94 20.02 20.13
N GLU A 76 -1.78 20.10 19.49
CA GLU A 76 -0.50 20.18 20.18
C GLU A 76 0.19 21.52 19.96
N LYS A 77 1.08 21.90 20.90
CA LYS A 77 1.94 23.08 20.75
C LYS A 77 3.09 22.77 19.81
N SER A 78 3.26 23.61 18.81
CA SER A 78 4.42 23.54 17.92
C SER A 78 5.70 23.91 18.65
N VAL A 79 6.69 23.02 18.63
CA VAL A 79 8.00 23.31 19.19
C VAL A 79 8.79 24.07 18.11
N PRO A 80 9.25 25.33 18.39
CA PRO A 80 10.08 26.06 17.44
C PRO A 80 11.33 25.25 17.10
N SER A 81 11.62 25.08 15.81
CA SER A 81 12.89 24.48 15.40
C SER A 81 14.02 25.46 15.67
N TYR A 82 14.86 25.18 16.64
CA TYR A 82 16.19 25.77 16.76
C TYR A 82 17.15 25.20 15.70
N VAL A 83 16.84 25.37 14.42
CA VAL A 83 17.82 25.15 13.36
C VAL A 83 18.58 26.45 13.22
N GLY A 84 19.90 26.37 13.49
CA GLY A 84 20.80 27.50 13.51
C GLY A 84 20.71 28.41 12.29
N HIS A 85 20.87 29.69 12.51
CA HIS A 85 20.87 30.75 11.53
C HIS A 85 21.60 30.40 10.22
N GLY A 86 20.85 29.94 9.21
CA GLY A 86 21.18 30.03 7.81
C GLY A 86 20.15 30.96 7.19
N GLU A 87 20.54 32.22 6.96
CA GLU A 87 19.72 33.20 6.24
C GLU A 87 19.41 32.64 4.86
N GLY A 88 18.14 32.22 4.59
CA GLY A 88 17.73 31.92 3.22
C GLY A 88 16.60 30.94 2.94
N SER A 89 16.05 30.21 3.90
CA SER A 89 14.85 29.36 3.62
C SER A 89 13.70 29.79 4.53
N GLY A 90 13.07 30.90 4.17
CA GLY A 90 11.98 31.46 4.94
C GLY A 90 10.64 30.74 4.66
N GLY A 91 9.99 30.27 5.67
CA GLY A 91 8.53 30.27 5.76
C GLY A 91 7.77 28.98 5.48
N ASP A 92 8.19 28.07 4.61
CA ASP A 92 7.39 26.90 4.26
C ASP A 92 7.79 25.62 5.00
N GLU A 93 9.02 25.49 5.47
CA GLU A 93 9.48 24.31 6.25
C GLU A 93 8.86 24.21 7.66
N GLU A 94 8.27 25.29 8.16
CA GLU A 94 7.58 25.29 9.47
C GLU A 94 6.12 24.79 9.39
N LYS A 95 5.55 24.72 8.20
CA LYS A 95 4.10 24.46 8.00
C LYS A 95 3.73 22.97 7.81
N GLY A 96 4.56 22.04 8.18
CA GLY A 96 4.19 20.63 8.07
C GLY A 96 5.35 19.73 8.44
N ARG A 97 5.24 19.07 9.60
CA ARG A 97 6.24 18.10 10.07
C ARG A 97 5.65 16.70 10.05
N ASN A 98 6.46 15.73 9.67
CA ASN A 98 6.06 14.32 9.64
C ASN A 98 5.67 13.78 11.03
N GLU A 99 6.22 14.36 12.09
CA GLU A 99 5.96 14.02 13.49
C GLU A 99 4.51 14.34 13.94
N TRP A 100 3.77 15.14 13.16
CA TRP A 100 2.38 15.48 13.44
C TRP A 100 1.41 14.36 13.08
N VAL A 101 1.90 13.31 12.44
CA VAL A 101 1.10 12.14 12.06
C VAL A 101 1.73 10.91 12.69
N GLU A 102 0.94 10.18 13.44
CA GLU A 102 1.31 8.90 14.04
C GLU A 102 0.43 7.80 13.45
N ILE A 103 1.06 6.75 12.96
CA ILE A 103 0.38 5.63 12.30
C ILE A 103 0.68 4.36 13.07
N SER A 104 -0.36 3.71 13.56
CA SER A 104 -0.29 2.39 14.15
C SER A 104 -0.99 1.37 13.28
N VAL A 105 -0.44 0.16 13.19
CA VAL A 105 -1.04 -0.96 12.46
C VAL A 105 -1.12 -2.15 13.39
N GLU A 106 -2.33 -2.67 13.59
CA GLU A 106 -2.57 -3.86 14.37
C GLU A 106 -3.02 -5.01 13.48
N ILE A 107 -2.39 -6.17 13.66
CA ILE A 107 -2.68 -7.41 12.91
C ILE A 107 -3.01 -8.52 13.89
N PRO A 108 -4.13 -9.25 13.73
CA PRO A 108 -4.50 -10.32 14.61
C PRO A 108 -3.41 -11.39 14.73
N GLY A 109 -3.03 -11.71 15.96
CA GLY A 109 -2.01 -12.71 16.26
C GLY A 109 -0.57 -12.25 16.16
N MET A 110 -0.33 -10.97 15.87
CA MET A 110 0.99 -10.32 15.92
C MET A 110 1.03 -9.32 17.07
N ARG A 111 2.24 -9.00 17.53
CA ARG A 111 2.46 -7.94 18.51
C ARG A 111 2.73 -6.63 17.76
N ASP A 112 2.49 -5.51 18.42
CA ASP A 112 2.70 -4.18 17.84
C ASP A 112 4.17 -3.91 17.49
N ASP A 113 5.10 -4.57 18.20
CA ASP A 113 6.55 -4.50 17.99
C ASP A 113 7.08 -5.53 16.98
N ASP A 114 6.22 -6.38 16.41
CA ASP A 114 6.62 -7.33 15.37
C ASP A 114 7.01 -6.59 14.08
N SER A 115 7.91 -7.19 13.32
CA SER A 115 8.48 -6.55 12.12
C SER A 115 7.45 -6.23 11.04
N MET A 116 6.37 -7.00 10.92
CA MET A 116 5.39 -6.79 9.86
C MET A 116 4.47 -5.60 10.11
N PRO A 117 3.80 -5.44 11.29
CA PRO A 117 3.05 -4.23 11.59
C PRO A 117 3.88 -2.95 11.48
N VAL A 118 5.09 -2.95 12.07
CA VAL A 118 6.01 -1.81 12.02
C VAL A 118 6.41 -1.46 10.57
N PHE A 119 6.69 -2.46 9.74
CA PHE A 119 7.05 -2.25 8.35
C PHE A 119 5.89 -1.70 7.52
N LEU A 120 4.66 -2.21 7.73
CA LEU A 120 3.46 -1.70 7.05
C LEU A 120 3.14 -0.26 7.46
N ALA A 121 3.23 0.06 8.75
CA ALA A 121 3.07 1.42 9.25
C ALA A 121 4.10 2.38 8.62
N ALA A 122 5.37 1.97 8.53
CA ALA A 122 6.41 2.75 7.89
C ALA A 122 6.16 2.97 6.40
N MET A 123 5.66 1.97 5.67
CA MET A 123 5.33 2.09 4.24
C MET A 123 4.15 3.03 4.00
N LEU A 124 3.11 2.96 4.84
CA LEU A 124 1.96 3.87 4.77
C LEU A 124 2.37 5.29 5.12
N SER A 125 3.18 5.46 6.16
CA SER A 125 3.74 6.78 6.53
C SER A 125 4.55 7.39 5.39
N GLU A 126 5.46 6.62 4.78
CA GLU A 126 6.25 7.10 3.64
C GLU A 126 5.37 7.57 2.49
N SER A 127 4.33 6.83 2.14
CA SER A 127 3.44 7.17 1.04
C SER A 127 2.60 8.42 1.32
N LEU A 128 2.05 8.54 2.53
CA LEU A 128 1.18 9.66 2.92
C LEU A 128 1.95 10.96 3.14
N LEU A 129 3.19 10.88 3.63
CA LEU A 129 4.01 12.04 3.98
C LEU A 129 4.99 12.48 2.88
N ALA A 130 5.03 11.74 1.76
CA ALA A 130 6.03 11.92 0.70
C ALA A 130 6.09 13.33 0.09
N ASP A 131 4.95 14.02 0.01
CA ASP A 131 4.86 15.32 -0.66
C ASP A 131 4.67 16.51 0.30
N GLY A 132 4.56 16.25 1.59
CA GLY A 132 4.30 17.28 2.60
C GLY A 132 2.92 17.95 2.52
N ALA A 133 2.12 17.64 1.49
CA ALA A 133 0.81 18.26 1.31
C ALA A 133 -0.19 17.86 2.40
N PHE A 134 -0.06 16.65 2.92
CA PHE A 134 -0.87 16.16 4.03
C PHE A 134 -0.54 16.89 5.33
N THR A 135 0.73 16.96 5.71
CA THR A 135 1.16 17.61 6.95
C THR A 135 0.93 19.12 6.95
N ALA A 136 1.00 19.77 5.79
CA ALA A 136 0.69 21.19 5.64
C ALA A 136 -0.77 21.53 6.00
N ARG A 137 -1.70 20.58 5.85
CA ARG A 137 -3.13 20.74 6.24
C ARG A 137 -3.35 20.72 7.75
N LEU A 138 -2.37 20.21 8.49
CA LEU A 138 -2.43 20.08 9.94
C LEU A 138 -1.95 21.33 10.68
N TRP A 139 -1.45 22.30 9.95
CA TRP A 139 -0.99 23.57 10.52
C TRP A 139 -2.19 24.43 10.93
N ILE A 140 -2.19 24.93 12.17
CA ILE A 140 -3.20 25.86 12.70
C ILE A 140 -2.63 27.27 12.71
N ASN A 141 -1.54 27.49 13.46
CA ASN A 141 -0.85 28.76 13.56
C ASN A 141 0.63 28.53 13.96
N SER A 142 1.38 29.60 14.21
CA SER A 142 2.81 29.53 14.57
C SER A 142 3.08 28.73 15.87
N ARG A 143 2.08 28.60 16.76
CA ARG A 143 2.21 27.97 18.07
C ARG A 143 1.53 26.62 18.19
N PHE A 144 0.59 26.28 17.31
CA PHE A 144 -0.24 25.10 17.42
C PHE A 144 -0.43 24.41 16.07
N HIS A 145 -0.58 23.08 16.14
CA HIS A 145 -0.90 22.22 15.02
C HIS A 145 -1.84 21.11 15.44
N TRP A 146 -2.47 20.46 14.46
CA TRP A 146 -3.18 19.21 14.66
C TRP A 146 -2.17 18.06 14.68
N LYS A 147 -2.22 17.24 15.72
CA LYS A 147 -1.59 15.91 15.76
C LYS A 147 -2.64 14.88 15.38
N LEU A 148 -2.39 14.10 14.34
CA LEU A 148 -3.28 13.02 13.89
C LEU A 148 -2.75 11.66 14.29
N TYR A 149 -3.65 10.83 14.81
CA TYR A 149 -3.43 9.43 15.11
C TYR A 149 -4.28 8.59 14.15
N LEU A 150 -3.62 7.75 13.38
CA LEU A 150 -4.23 6.82 12.42
C LEU A 150 -4.12 5.41 13.00
N ASP A 151 -5.20 4.91 13.57
CA ASP A 151 -5.28 3.57 14.12
C ASP A 151 -5.84 2.63 13.04
N ILE A 152 -5.00 1.76 12.52
CA ILE A 152 -5.30 0.86 11.42
C ILE A 152 -5.37 -0.56 11.96
N LEU A 153 -6.55 -1.15 11.93
CA LEU A 153 -6.81 -2.49 12.43
C LEU A 153 -7.18 -3.43 11.29
N LEU A 154 -6.41 -4.49 11.11
CA LEU A 154 -6.79 -5.61 10.26
C LEU A 154 -7.66 -6.55 11.09
N LEU A 155 -8.93 -6.78 10.70
CA LEU A 155 -9.87 -7.59 11.48
C LEU A 155 -9.73 -9.09 11.23
N SER A 156 -9.28 -9.46 10.04
CA SER A 156 -9.10 -10.84 9.62
C SER A 156 -7.63 -11.20 9.47
N GLN A 157 -7.30 -12.48 9.50
CA GLN A 157 -5.96 -12.90 9.08
C GLN A 157 -5.75 -12.57 7.60
N PRO A 158 -4.58 -12.02 7.22
CA PRO A 158 -4.33 -11.64 5.84
C PRO A 158 -4.26 -12.87 4.93
N LEU A 159 -5.19 -12.97 3.98
CA LEU A 159 -5.19 -13.98 2.92
C LEU A 159 -4.31 -13.58 1.74
N SER A 160 -3.85 -12.34 1.70
CA SER A 160 -2.90 -11.79 0.74
C SER A 160 -1.99 -10.79 1.46
N TYR A 161 -1.10 -10.10 0.75
CA TYR A 161 -0.30 -9.04 1.35
C TYR A 161 -1.21 -7.85 1.73
N PRO A 162 -1.27 -7.45 3.01
CA PRO A 162 -2.37 -6.57 3.48
C PRO A 162 -2.22 -5.10 3.07
N LEU A 163 -1.04 -4.66 2.62
CA LEU A 163 -0.74 -3.25 2.36
C LEU A 163 -1.77 -2.53 1.45
N PRO A 164 -2.23 -3.10 0.32
CA PRO A 164 -3.23 -2.42 -0.50
C PRO A 164 -4.53 -2.17 0.24
N LEU A 165 -5.04 -3.17 0.97
CA LEU A 165 -6.26 -3.04 1.76
C LEU A 165 -6.13 -1.94 2.81
N LEU A 166 -5.02 -1.95 3.58
CA LEU A 166 -4.77 -0.93 4.62
C LEU A 166 -4.65 0.46 4.00
N SER A 167 -3.99 0.59 2.85
CA SER A 167 -3.84 1.87 2.14
C SER A 167 -5.17 2.42 1.63
N LEU A 168 -6.01 1.58 1.01
CA LEU A 168 -7.34 1.97 0.51
C LEU A 168 -8.25 2.39 1.67
N THR A 169 -8.25 1.64 2.77
CA THR A 169 -9.05 1.95 3.95
C THR A 169 -8.60 3.26 4.60
N THR A 170 -7.28 3.47 4.71
CA THR A 170 -6.71 4.73 5.23
C THR A 170 -7.09 5.92 4.36
N HIS A 171 -7.04 5.76 3.04
CA HIS A 171 -7.46 6.80 2.09
C HIS A 171 -8.91 7.24 2.35
N LEU A 172 -9.85 6.30 2.45
CA LEU A 172 -11.26 6.61 2.72
C LEU A 172 -11.47 7.22 4.12
N ALA A 173 -10.77 6.70 5.13
CA ALA A 173 -10.85 7.26 6.49
C ALA A 173 -10.37 8.72 6.53
N LEU A 174 -9.32 9.06 5.80
CA LEU A 174 -8.84 10.44 5.69
C LEU A 174 -9.80 11.33 4.90
N LEU A 175 -10.47 10.82 3.87
CA LEU A 175 -11.49 11.56 3.12
C LEU A 175 -12.73 11.84 3.97
N SER A 176 -13.15 10.90 4.82
CA SER A 176 -14.28 11.09 5.77
C SER A 176 -13.91 11.95 6.98
N THR A 177 -12.61 12.23 7.21
CA THR A 177 -12.17 12.98 8.39
C THR A 177 -12.63 14.42 8.34
N ARG A 178 -13.30 14.84 9.42
CA ARG A 178 -13.73 16.23 9.66
C ARG A 178 -13.03 16.78 10.89
N LEU A 179 -12.63 18.03 10.83
CA LEU A 179 -12.02 18.74 11.94
C LEU A 179 -12.96 19.88 12.38
N PRO A 180 -13.02 20.18 13.69
CA PRO A 180 -13.81 21.31 14.18
C PRO A 180 -13.36 22.61 13.51
N LYS A 181 -14.31 23.47 13.18
CA LYS A 181 -14.01 24.76 12.58
C LYS A 181 -13.30 25.69 13.56
N LEU A 182 -12.17 26.26 13.14
CA LEU A 182 -11.42 27.24 13.92
C LEU A 182 -12.18 28.58 13.95
N LYS A 183 -12.34 29.14 15.15
CA LYS A 183 -12.96 30.47 15.40
C LYS A 183 -11.93 31.55 15.73
N SER A 184 -10.75 31.16 16.28
CA SER A 184 -9.69 32.10 16.62
C SER A 184 -8.99 32.62 15.34
N GLU A 185 -8.52 33.85 15.40
CA GLU A 185 -7.80 34.50 14.31
C GLU A 185 -6.32 34.60 14.63
N GLN A 186 -5.49 34.57 13.60
CA GLN A 186 -4.03 34.73 13.68
C GLN A 186 -3.35 33.77 14.70
N ASP A 187 -2.48 34.27 15.55
CA ASP A 187 -1.70 33.50 16.53
C ASP A 187 -2.34 33.44 17.95
N GLU A 188 -3.65 33.60 18.03
CA GLU A 188 -4.38 33.38 19.27
C GLU A 188 -4.41 31.90 19.65
N ASP A 189 -4.75 31.63 20.93
CA ASP A 189 -4.99 30.24 21.35
C ASP A 189 -6.18 29.64 20.57
N PRO A 190 -6.04 28.42 20.04
CA PRO A 190 -7.06 27.85 19.17
C PRO A 190 -8.38 27.68 19.91
N LEU A 191 -9.41 28.32 19.41
CA LEU A 191 -10.79 28.19 19.84
C LEU A 191 -11.59 27.57 18.68
N PHE A 192 -12.30 26.48 18.97
CA PHE A 192 -13.06 25.75 17.98
C PHE A 192 -14.56 25.95 18.15
N ASP A 193 -15.30 25.66 17.10
CA ASP A 193 -16.75 25.58 17.12
C ASP A 193 -17.18 24.24 17.72
N ASP A 194 -18.09 24.28 18.71
CA ASP A 194 -18.67 23.08 19.31
C ASP A 194 -19.74 22.45 18.41
N ASP A 195 -20.18 23.18 17.38
CA ASP A 195 -21.14 22.67 16.41
C ASP A 195 -20.45 21.75 15.42
N TRP A 196 -20.72 20.44 15.50
CA TRP A 196 -20.15 19.43 14.60
C TRP A 196 -20.62 19.59 13.16
N ASP A 197 -21.82 20.11 12.93
CA ASP A 197 -22.33 20.34 11.56
C ASP A 197 -21.54 21.43 10.82
N ALA A 198 -20.88 22.32 11.57
CA ALA A 198 -19.96 23.34 11.03
C ALA A 198 -18.54 22.83 10.79
N SER A 199 -18.25 21.55 11.08
CA SER A 199 -16.92 20.95 10.89
C SER A 199 -16.47 20.98 9.42
N VAL A 200 -15.16 20.99 9.22
CA VAL A 200 -14.55 21.10 7.89
C VAL A 200 -13.83 19.79 7.55
N HIS A 201 -14.06 19.28 6.35
CA HIS A 201 -13.34 18.11 5.86
C HIS A 201 -11.84 18.39 5.77
N LEU A 202 -11.01 17.44 6.22
CA LEU A 202 -9.56 17.49 6.08
C LEU A 202 -9.14 17.57 4.61
N TYR A 203 -9.89 16.92 3.74
CA TYR A 203 -9.74 16.95 2.29
C TYR A 203 -11.01 17.52 1.62
N PRO A 204 -11.08 18.85 1.47
CA PRO A 204 -12.22 19.49 0.78
C PRO A 204 -12.35 19.01 -0.66
N ALA A 205 -13.57 19.09 -1.21
CA ALA A 205 -13.82 18.76 -2.59
C ALA A 205 -12.92 19.57 -3.55
N GLY A 206 -12.33 18.88 -4.52
CA GLY A 206 -11.41 19.50 -5.49
C GLY A 206 -9.96 19.65 -5.01
N SER A 207 -9.64 19.31 -3.75
CA SER A 207 -8.26 19.29 -3.28
C SER A 207 -7.53 18.01 -3.70
N ALA A 208 -6.17 18.06 -3.64
CA ALA A 208 -5.37 16.83 -3.78
C ALA A 208 -5.78 15.81 -2.71
N LYS A 209 -5.96 14.55 -3.10
CA LYS A 209 -6.41 13.46 -2.24
C LYS A 209 -5.24 12.70 -1.63
N PRO A 210 -5.46 11.95 -0.54
CA PRO A 210 -4.43 11.14 0.08
C PRO A 210 -3.83 10.13 -0.91
N ALA A 211 -2.59 9.70 -0.64
CA ALA A 211 -1.93 8.67 -1.42
C ALA A 211 -2.63 7.31 -1.31
N VAL A 212 -2.57 6.53 -2.39
CA VAL A 212 -2.98 5.13 -2.43
C VAL A 212 -1.79 4.28 -2.85
N THR A 213 -1.59 3.16 -2.18
CA THR A 213 -0.51 2.20 -2.49
C THR A 213 -1.09 0.94 -3.10
N LEU A 214 -0.68 0.65 -4.33
CA LEU A 214 -1.06 -0.55 -5.07
C LEU A 214 0.05 -1.58 -5.02
N LEU A 215 -0.32 -2.85 -4.93
CA LEU A 215 0.61 -3.97 -5.03
C LEU A 215 0.58 -4.54 -6.44
N VAL A 216 1.75 -4.62 -7.03
CA VAL A 216 1.94 -5.12 -8.40
C VAL A 216 3.01 -6.19 -8.38
N MET A 217 2.76 -7.31 -9.04
CA MET A 217 3.76 -8.35 -9.20
C MET A 217 4.10 -8.59 -10.67
N ALA A 218 5.25 -9.20 -10.91
CA ALA A 218 5.66 -9.65 -12.22
C ALA A 218 6.00 -11.14 -12.21
N VAL A 219 5.55 -11.85 -13.24
CA VAL A 219 5.96 -13.20 -13.60
C VAL A 219 6.40 -13.18 -15.06
N LYS A 220 7.69 -13.33 -15.30
CA LYS A 220 8.31 -13.05 -16.60
C LYS A 220 7.99 -11.63 -17.09
N ASP A 221 7.30 -11.50 -18.23
CA ASP A 221 6.91 -10.21 -18.82
C ASP A 221 5.49 -9.78 -18.45
N ASN A 222 4.74 -10.63 -17.73
CA ASN A 222 3.38 -10.32 -17.29
C ASN A 222 3.38 -9.50 -16.01
N ILE A 223 2.65 -8.39 -16.02
CA ILE A 223 2.44 -7.51 -14.87
C ILE A 223 1.02 -7.74 -14.38
N ILE A 224 0.88 -8.10 -13.10
CA ILE A 224 -0.39 -8.51 -12.49
C ILE A 224 -0.66 -7.63 -11.27
N PHE A 225 -1.86 -7.09 -11.19
CA PHE A 225 -2.33 -6.26 -10.09
C PHE A 225 -3.09 -7.09 -9.05
N ASP A 226 -3.08 -6.62 -7.82
CA ASP A 226 -3.75 -7.24 -6.68
C ASP A 226 -3.53 -8.75 -6.62
N PRO A 227 -2.26 -9.21 -6.46
CA PRO A 227 -1.96 -10.62 -6.44
C PRO A 227 -2.50 -11.32 -5.20
N SER A 228 -2.96 -12.56 -5.39
CA SER A 228 -3.32 -13.46 -4.29
C SER A 228 -2.05 -14.00 -3.60
N LYS A 229 -2.23 -14.64 -2.45
CA LYS A 229 -1.13 -15.24 -1.70
C LYS A 229 -0.46 -16.37 -2.48
N GLU A 230 -1.24 -17.16 -3.20
CA GLU A 230 -0.77 -18.23 -4.07
C GLU A 230 0.10 -17.66 -5.20
N GLU A 231 -0.36 -16.60 -5.85
CA GLU A 231 0.37 -15.94 -6.94
C GLU A 231 1.70 -15.34 -6.46
N LEU A 232 1.71 -14.75 -5.26
CA LEU A 232 2.93 -14.23 -4.63
C LEU A 232 3.98 -15.33 -4.38
N SER A 233 3.56 -16.59 -4.21
CA SER A 233 4.49 -17.71 -4.00
C SER A 233 5.33 -18.06 -5.22
N VAL A 234 4.98 -17.57 -6.40
CA VAL A 234 5.74 -17.76 -7.65
C VAL A 234 6.18 -16.44 -8.28
N ALA A 235 5.88 -15.31 -7.67
CA ALA A 235 6.25 -14.00 -8.17
C ALA A 235 7.78 -13.83 -8.29
N GLU A 236 8.25 -13.25 -9.39
CA GLU A 236 9.66 -12.90 -9.56
C GLU A 236 10.01 -11.57 -8.90
N VAL A 237 9.11 -10.62 -9.01
CA VAL A 237 9.25 -9.27 -8.46
C VAL A 237 7.90 -8.81 -7.91
N VAL A 238 7.91 -8.18 -6.75
CA VAL A 238 6.75 -7.52 -6.16
C VAL A 238 7.11 -6.08 -5.83
N LEU A 239 6.26 -5.15 -6.27
CA LEU A 239 6.40 -3.72 -5.99
C LEU A 239 5.15 -3.20 -5.29
N ALA A 240 5.37 -2.39 -4.27
CA ALA A 240 4.38 -1.45 -3.76
C ALA A 240 4.61 -0.10 -4.45
N VAL A 241 3.59 0.38 -5.16
CA VAL A 241 3.64 1.64 -5.91
C VAL A 241 2.60 2.58 -5.34
N SER A 242 3.08 3.69 -4.77
CA SER A 242 2.21 4.70 -4.15
C SER A 242 1.97 5.84 -5.11
N ILE A 243 0.70 6.15 -5.35
CA ILE A 243 0.23 7.16 -6.29
C ILE A 243 -0.73 8.13 -5.61
N ALA A 244 -0.80 9.33 -6.12
CA ALA A 244 -1.83 10.30 -5.78
C ALA A 244 -2.33 11.03 -7.04
N SER A 245 -3.56 11.54 -6.98
CA SER A 245 -4.04 12.43 -8.03
C SER A 245 -3.41 13.81 -7.87
N GLN A 246 -2.96 14.38 -8.96
CA GLN A 246 -2.51 15.76 -8.98
C GLN A 246 -3.75 16.67 -8.94
N SER A 247 -3.79 17.60 -7.96
CA SER A 247 -4.81 18.65 -8.01
C SER A 247 -4.58 19.49 -9.27
N ALA A 248 -5.65 19.90 -9.93
CA ALA A 248 -5.57 20.94 -10.94
C ALA A 248 -5.21 22.26 -10.24
N SER A 249 -3.93 22.41 -9.86
CA SER A 249 -3.45 23.65 -9.26
C SER A 249 -3.48 24.73 -10.32
N ALA A 250 -4.10 25.85 -9.97
CA ALA A 250 -4.28 27.06 -10.75
C ALA A 250 -2.94 27.83 -11.03
N GLU A 251 -1.81 27.15 -11.21
CA GLU A 251 -0.50 27.79 -11.41
C GLU A 251 0.11 27.67 -12.81
N SER A 252 -0.60 27.14 -13.77
CA SER A 252 -0.19 27.36 -15.16
C SER A 252 -1.29 28.04 -15.92
N GLY A 253 -1.16 29.35 -16.09
CA GLY A 253 -1.95 30.16 -17.02
C GLY A 253 -1.65 29.83 -18.49
N ALA A 254 -1.59 28.53 -18.80
CA ALA A 254 -1.52 27.97 -20.13
C ALA A 254 -2.93 27.54 -20.53
N MET A 255 -3.44 28.14 -21.59
CA MET A 255 -4.68 27.81 -22.29
C MET A 255 -4.97 26.32 -22.23
N GLU A 256 -6.14 25.96 -21.70
CA GLU A 256 -6.74 24.63 -21.83
C GLU A 256 -6.80 24.24 -23.31
N VAL A 257 -5.86 23.47 -23.76
CA VAL A 257 -6.03 22.64 -24.93
C VAL A 257 -6.72 21.38 -24.44
N ASP A 258 -7.98 21.24 -24.81
CA ASP A 258 -8.84 20.08 -24.63
C ASP A 258 -8.11 18.79 -25.08
N SER A 259 -7.39 18.18 -24.17
CA SER A 259 -6.77 16.88 -24.36
C SER A 259 -7.33 15.93 -23.30
N GLY A 260 -8.45 15.27 -23.67
CA GLY A 260 -9.06 14.09 -23.06
C GLY A 260 -8.99 14.05 -21.52
N ALA A 261 -10.14 14.25 -20.87
CA ALA A 261 -10.31 14.34 -19.43
C ALA A 261 -9.86 13.08 -18.66
N GLY A 262 -8.54 12.82 -18.61
CA GLY A 262 -7.93 11.81 -17.76
C GLY A 262 -7.31 12.49 -16.53
N ARG A 263 -7.46 11.86 -15.37
CA ARG A 263 -6.81 12.29 -14.13
C ARG A 263 -5.28 12.19 -14.28
N GLN A 264 -4.56 13.23 -13.89
CA GLN A 264 -3.10 13.15 -13.89
C GLN A 264 -2.63 12.49 -12.58
N LEU A 265 -1.98 11.32 -12.70
CA LEU A 265 -1.40 10.59 -11.58
C LEU A 265 0.04 11.04 -11.33
N ARG A 266 0.40 11.16 -10.06
CA ARG A 266 1.76 11.40 -9.60
C ARG A 266 2.27 10.20 -8.82
N LEU A 267 3.49 9.76 -9.12
CA LEU A 267 4.21 8.75 -8.35
C LEU A 267 4.78 9.40 -7.08
N LEU A 268 4.49 8.83 -5.92
CA LEU A 268 5.00 9.31 -4.63
C LEU A 268 6.12 8.42 -4.09
N ALA A 269 5.89 7.11 -4.03
CA ALA A 269 6.88 6.17 -3.52
C ALA A 269 6.84 4.85 -4.29
N VAL A 270 7.98 4.16 -4.32
CA VAL A 270 8.10 2.80 -4.84
C VAL A 270 8.96 1.99 -3.90
N ARG A 271 8.43 0.86 -3.45
CA ARG A 271 9.14 -0.09 -2.60
C ARG A 271 9.11 -1.48 -3.21
N THR A 272 10.26 -2.13 -3.21
CA THR A 272 10.35 -3.56 -3.52
C THR A 272 9.97 -4.36 -2.29
N ILE A 273 9.09 -5.34 -2.46
CA ILE A 273 8.70 -6.27 -1.41
C ILE A 273 9.33 -7.61 -1.76
N ASP A 274 9.98 -8.23 -0.77
CA ASP A 274 10.52 -9.58 -0.96
C ASP A 274 9.36 -10.58 -1.07
N PRO A 275 9.18 -11.20 -2.26
CA PRO A 275 8.09 -12.14 -2.44
C PRO A 275 8.35 -13.43 -1.67
N PRO A 276 7.29 -14.09 -1.16
CA PRO A 276 7.39 -15.39 -0.50
C PRO A 276 8.07 -16.46 -1.36
N SER A 277 8.03 -16.29 -2.68
CA SER A 277 8.69 -17.15 -3.66
C SER A 277 10.18 -17.36 -3.39
N ARG A 278 10.88 -16.37 -2.86
CA ARG A 278 12.32 -16.47 -2.52
C ARG A 278 12.61 -17.40 -1.36
N LEU A 279 11.65 -17.61 -0.49
CA LEU A 279 11.74 -18.50 0.66
C LEU A 279 11.19 -19.91 0.38
N THR A 280 10.59 -20.09 -0.81
CA THR A 280 10.00 -21.37 -1.21
C THR A 280 11.10 -22.30 -1.74
N HIS A 281 11.11 -23.53 -1.27
CA HIS A 281 12.06 -24.52 -1.75
C HIS A 281 11.83 -24.84 -3.23
N PRO A 282 12.91 -25.06 -4.00
CA PRO A 282 12.79 -25.49 -5.40
C PRO A 282 12.02 -26.81 -5.49
N GLY A 283 11.29 -26.98 -6.59
CA GLY A 283 10.55 -28.23 -6.87
C GLY A 283 11.45 -29.45 -6.84
N VAL A 284 10.90 -30.59 -6.50
CA VAL A 284 11.60 -31.87 -6.50
C VAL A 284 11.26 -32.58 -7.82
N PRO A 285 12.23 -32.88 -8.70
CA PRO A 285 12.01 -33.70 -9.88
C PRO A 285 11.46 -35.08 -9.49
N ASN A 286 10.60 -35.65 -10.31
CA ASN A 286 10.04 -36.98 -10.07
C ASN A 286 11.12 -38.07 -9.95
N SER A 287 12.27 -37.90 -10.57
CA SER A 287 13.43 -38.77 -10.47
C SER A 287 14.02 -38.89 -9.07
N PHE A 288 13.79 -37.89 -8.21
CA PHE A 288 14.27 -37.83 -6.81
C PHE A 288 13.15 -38.01 -5.79
N ASN A 289 11.88 -38.12 -6.22
CA ASN A 289 10.77 -38.30 -5.33
C ASN A 289 10.63 -39.77 -4.91
N THR A 290 10.98 -40.07 -3.66
CA THR A 290 10.87 -41.43 -3.12
C THR A 290 9.45 -41.96 -3.09
N ALA A 291 8.42 -41.11 -3.05
CA ALA A 291 7.01 -41.50 -3.12
C ALA A 291 6.62 -42.03 -4.50
N THR A 292 7.32 -41.64 -5.57
CA THR A 292 7.10 -42.09 -6.96
C THR A 292 8.12 -43.12 -7.43
N GLY A 293 8.95 -43.68 -6.52
CA GLY A 293 9.92 -44.72 -6.83
C GLY A 293 11.33 -44.21 -7.17
N GLY A 294 11.63 -42.93 -6.88
CA GLY A 294 12.97 -42.38 -7.01
C GLY A 294 13.93 -42.90 -5.94
N THR A 295 15.23 -42.85 -6.22
CA THR A 295 16.28 -43.27 -5.28
C THR A 295 16.42 -42.32 -4.10
N ALA A 296 16.46 -42.86 -2.87
CA ALA A 296 16.66 -42.05 -1.66
C ALA A 296 18.04 -41.37 -1.68
N ALA A 297 18.07 -40.09 -1.37
CA ALA A 297 19.32 -39.34 -1.35
C ALA A 297 20.11 -39.53 -0.05
N ALA A 298 21.42 -39.44 -0.16
CA ALA A 298 22.37 -39.77 0.93
C ALA A 298 22.45 -38.69 2.03
N SER A 299 22.07 -37.43 1.76
CA SER A 299 21.93 -36.37 2.76
C SER A 299 21.18 -35.15 2.21
N LEU A 300 20.38 -34.49 3.06
CA LEU A 300 19.58 -33.28 2.71
C LEU A 300 20.44 -32.13 2.16
N GLU A 301 21.66 -31.96 2.65
CA GLU A 301 22.58 -30.88 2.19
C GLU A 301 23.13 -31.13 0.78
N GLN A 302 23.45 -32.39 0.47
CA GLN A 302 23.90 -32.78 -0.90
C GLN A 302 22.76 -32.71 -1.91
N GLU A 303 21.54 -33.00 -1.48
CA GLU A 303 20.34 -32.84 -2.30
C GLU A 303 20.07 -31.36 -2.63
N ASN A 304 20.14 -30.48 -1.65
CA ASN A 304 19.92 -29.05 -1.87
C ASN A 304 20.97 -28.45 -2.80
N SER A 305 22.25 -28.82 -2.64
CA SER A 305 23.33 -28.36 -3.53
C SER A 305 23.19 -28.90 -4.96
N LYS A 306 22.70 -30.13 -5.12
CA LYS A 306 22.41 -30.70 -6.45
C LYS A 306 21.19 -30.08 -7.09
N ARG A 307 20.12 -29.83 -6.31
CA ARG A 307 18.88 -29.17 -6.78
C ARG A 307 19.12 -27.74 -7.21
N GLU A 308 20.04 -27.03 -6.57
CA GLU A 308 20.42 -25.67 -6.94
C GLU A 308 21.15 -25.60 -8.29
N GLY A 309 21.78 -26.68 -8.72
CA GLY A 309 22.54 -26.77 -9.99
C GLY A 309 21.74 -27.33 -11.19
N LEU A 310 20.66 -28.07 -10.94
CA LEU A 310 19.87 -28.74 -11.98
C LEU A 310 18.72 -27.84 -12.46
N HIS A 311 18.90 -27.26 -13.61
CA HIS A 311 17.81 -26.55 -14.33
C HIS A 311 17.05 -27.58 -15.16
N GLU A 312 16.08 -28.27 -14.55
CA GLU A 312 15.19 -29.17 -15.29
C GLU A 312 13.98 -28.41 -15.85
N GLU A 313 13.65 -28.67 -17.12
CA GLU A 313 12.46 -28.14 -17.76
C GLU A 313 11.19 -28.58 -17.01
N GLY A 314 10.28 -27.65 -16.72
CA GLY A 314 9.01 -27.91 -16.02
C GLY A 314 9.08 -27.95 -14.51
N VAL A 315 10.23 -27.68 -13.92
CA VAL A 315 10.38 -27.52 -12.46
C VAL A 315 10.55 -26.05 -12.11
N TRP A 316 9.63 -25.51 -11.31
CA TRP A 316 9.75 -24.14 -10.83
C TRP A 316 10.92 -23.99 -9.86
N GLN A 317 11.67 -22.91 -10.03
CA GLN A 317 12.76 -22.54 -9.11
C GLN A 317 12.54 -21.12 -8.59
N PRO A 318 12.89 -20.86 -7.31
CA PRO A 318 12.78 -19.53 -6.74
C PRO A 318 13.63 -18.52 -7.53
N PRO A 319 13.13 -17.30 -7.73
CA PRO A 319 13.84 -16.27 -8.46
C PRO A 319 15.14 -15.90 -7.75
N ARG A 320 16.23 -15.85 -8.50
CA ARG A 320 17.56 -15.47 -8.00
C ARG A 320 17.92 -14.06 -8.47
N GLY A 321 18.47 -13.26 -7.58
CA GLY A 321 18.92 -11.91 -7.88
C GLY A 321 17.86 -10.83 -7.68
N GLY A 322 18.16 -9.61 -8.11
CA GLY A 322 17.28 -8.45 -8.01
C GLY A 322 16.39 -8.25 -9.22
N ALA A 323 15.42 -7.35 -9.10
CA ALA A 323 14.55 -6.96 -10.19
C ALA A 323 15.31 -6.17 -11.28
N LYS A 324 15.07 -6.50 -12.55
CA LYS A 324 15.64 -5.74 -13.67
C LYS A 324 15.04 -4.34 -13.71
N ARG A 325 15.88 -3.30 -13.87
CA ARG A 325 15.43 -1.91 -13.97
C ARG A 325 14.34 -1.69 -15.02
N LYS A 326 14.44 -2.35 -16.18
CA LYS A 326 13.43 -2.25 -17.25
C LYS A 326 12.07 -2.79 -16.79
N LEU A 327 12.06 -3.89 -16.05
CA LEU A 327 10.84 -4.48 -15.51
C LEU A 327 10.19 -3.55 -14.47
N ILE A 328 10.98 -3.03 -13.52
CA ILE A 328 10.50 -2.05 -12.54
C ILE A 328 9.89 -0.83 -13.24
N ALA A 329 10.59 -0.27 -14.23
CA ALA A 329 10.08 0.87 -14.98
C ALA A 329 8.77 0.52 -15.74
N GLY A 330 8.66 -0.68 -16.29
CA GLY A 330 7.43 -1.17 -16.92
C GLY A 330 6.27 -1.33 -15.96
N MET A 331 6.52 -1.86 -14.75
CA MET A 331 5.51 -1.99 -13.70
C MET A 331 4.99 -0.61 -13.25
N ILE A 332 5.88 0.35 -13.03
CA ILE A 332 5.51 1.74 -12.67
C ILE A 332 4.71 2.40 -13.80
N ALA A 333 5.19 2.28 -15.05
CA ALA A 333 4.51 2.85 -16.20
C ALA A 333 3.08 2.29 -16.36
N ARG A 334 2.88 0.99 -16.07
CA ARG A 334 1.57 0.35 -16.13
C ARG A 334 0.61 0.86 -15.05
N VAL A 335 1.12 1.20 -13.85
CA VAL A 335 0.32 1.81 -12.77
C VAL A 335 -0.09 3.24 -13.12
N LEU A 336 0.80 4.01 -13.75
CA LEU A 336 0.58 5.43 -14.11
C LEU A 336 -0.08 5.60 -15.48
N GLU A 337 -0.47 4.52 -16.15
CA GLU A 337 -1.10 4.56 -17.47
C GLU A 337 -2.44 5.31 -17.40
N LYS A 338 -2.67 6.23 -18.33
CA LYS A 338 -3.93 6.97 -18.43
C LYS A 338 -5.08 6.03 -18.79
N GLY A 339 -6.21 6.16 -18.09
CA GLY A 339 -7.32 5.22 -18.20
C GLY A 339 -6.97 3.81 -17.73
N GLY A 340 -5.87 3.66 -16.98
CA GLY A 340 -5.41 2.39 -16.44
C GLY A 340 -5.87 2.16 -15.00
N VAL A 341 -5.33 1.09 -14.42
CA VAL A 341 -5.73 0.59 -13.10
C VAL A 341 -5.60 1.63 -11.98
N GLY A 342 -4.57 2.48 -12.03
CA GLY A 342 -4.38 3.52 -11.01
C GLY A 342 -5.50 4.56 -10.99
N GLU A 343 -5.98 4.99 -12.16
CA GLU A 343 -7.14 5.90 -12.28
C GLU A 343 -8.43 5.20 -11.86
N GLU A 344 -8.65 3.98 -12.34
CA GLU A 344 -9.85 3.19 -12.03
C GLU A 344 -10.03 2.98 -10.51
N VAL A 345 -8.95 2.65 -9.80
CA VAL A 345 -9.00 2.50 -8.34
C VAL A 345 -9.34 3.81 -7.64
N LEU A 346 -8.74 4.94 -8.03
CA LEU A 346 -9.04 6.23 -7.44
C LEU A 346 -10.46 6.69 -7.77
N ASP A 347 -10.95 6.44 -8.98
CA ASP A 347 -12.32 6.75 -9.36
C ASP A 347 -13.34 5.89 -8.59
N GLY A 348 -13.02 4.62 -8.36
CA GLY A 348 -13.82 3.73 -7.53
C GLY A 348 -13.90 4.19 -6.07
N LEU A 349 -12.79 4.67 -5.50
CA LEU A 349 -12.77 5.23 -4.14
C LEU A 349 -13.55 6.56 -4.04
N ASP A 350 -13.51 7.36 -5.10
CA ASP A 350 -14.25 8.62 -5.18
C ASP A 350 -15.77 8.43 -5.30
N ALA A 351 -16.19 7.28 -5.80
CA ALA A 351 -17.60 6.92 -5.90
C ALA A 351 -18.21 6.44 -4.57
N VAL A 352 -17.37 6.20 -3.54
CA VAL A 352 -17.86 5.84 -2.21
C VAL A 352 -18.51 7.04 -1.55
N GLU A 353 -19.74 6.88 -1.07
CA GLU A 353 -20.43 7.92 -0.34
C GLU A 353 -19.70 8.23 0.96
N LEU A 354 -19.29 9.48 1.11
CA LEU A 354 -18.77 10.01 2.37
C LEU A 354 -19.98 10.48 3.15
N GLY A 355 -20.22 9.89 4.31
CA GLY A 355 -21.35 10.18 5.17
C GLY A 355 -21.40 11.64 5.69
#